data_50758c4249c45d596e17441fe8d79038
#
_entry.id   50758c4249c45d596e17441fe8d79038
#
_cell.length_a   1.000
_cell.length_b   1.000
_cell.length_c   1.000
_cell.angle_alpha   90.00
_cell.angle_beta   90.00
_cell.angle_gamma   90.00
#
_symmetry.space_group_name_H-M   'P 1'
#
loop_
_entity.id
_entity.type
_entity.pdbx_description
1 polymer ?
#
loop_
_entity_poly.entity_id
_entity_poly.type
_entity_poly.pdbx_seq_one_letter_code
_entity_poly.pdbx_strand_id
1 'polypeptide(L)'
;MDIIRKIQYLLFCLLAIGFVACDDDDNNSTETGHEGILTQLAEEVDATAQQLWSSSPLIVNTGRTTTLTKIQGYADKCKDDYFISYLNGFDQASTSMEKCDPIIYFYRSAFDRVMDGIKNSKVENGTAAIWLLYNMGYVVKTPSGCFAIDISHRWAKELAPYIDFLCVTHKHSDHYSNDLIQAMFDLGKPVLSNYLKDTTYPYTAKGDKDYEIGKFKIKTCITDHNNAGLSNFVTVFSINCGEDTGNFVFMQDR
;
A
#
# COMPACT_ATOMS: atom_id res chain seq x y z
N MET A 1 4.32 -18.80 17.25
CA MET A 1 5.64 -18.28 17.68
C MET A 1 6.73 -18.42 16.60
N ASP A 2 6.40 -18.94 15.41
CA ASP A 2 7.39 -19.16 14.31
C ASP A 2 7.38 -18.13 13.17
N ILE A 3 6.34 -17.33 13.05
CA ILE A 3 6.24 -16.31 11.97
C ILE A 3 7.12 -15.09 12.28
N ILE A 4 7.23 -14.70 13.54
CA ILE A 4 8.07 -13.56 13.94
C ILE A 4 9.57 -13.85 13.83
N ARG A 5 9.96 -15.12 13.97
CA ARG A 5 11.38 -15.53 13.78
C ARG A 5 11.83 -15.51 12.32
N LYS A 6 10.94 -15.74 11.37
CA LYS A 6 11.27 -15.69 9.93
C LYS A 6 11.52 -14.27 9.44
N ILE A 7 10.87 -13.27 10.01
CA ILE A 7 11.06 -11.86 9.65
C ILE A 7 12.42 -11.31 10.17
N GLN A 8 12.94 -11.81 11.29
CA GLN A 8 14.23 -11.37 11.81
C GLN A 8 15.46 -11.94 11.07
N TYR A 9 15.32 -13.03 10.31
CA TYR A 9 16.41 -13.56 9.48
C TYR A 9 16.55 -12.88 8.12
N LEU A 10 15.58 -12.05 7.71
CA LEU A 10 15.61 -11.33 6.44
C LEU A 10 16.54 -10.10 6.41
N LEU A 11 17.17 -9.74 7.53
CA LEU A 11 18.05 -8.56 7.62
C LEU A 11 19.53 -8.86 7.43
N PHE A 12 19.97 -10.10 7.17
CA PHE A 12 21.39 -10.48 7.23
C PHE A 12 21.89 -11.39 6.09
N CYS A 13 21.37 -11.32 4.88
CA CYS A 13 22.02 -11.96 3.73
C CYS A 13 22.09 -11.02 2.53
N LEU A 14 23.03 -10.10 2.57
CA LEU A 14 23.63 -9.47 1.38
C LEU A 14 24.77 -10.35 0.89
N LEU A 15 24.77 -10.65 -0.43
CA LEU A 15 25.81 -11.29 -1.25
C LEU A 15 25.59 -12.77 -1.57
N ALA A 16 24.84 -13.02 -2.65
CA ALA A 16 25.24 -13.95 -3.73
C ALA A 16 24.33 -13.69 -4.93
N ILE A 17 24.87 -13.02 -5.92
CA ILE A 17 24.26 -12.75 -7.21
C ILE A 17 24.22 -14.07 -7.99
N GLY A 18 23.04 -14.60 -8.22
CA GLY A 18 22.78 -15.61 -9.21
C GLY A 18 21.65 -15.14 -10.10
N PHE A 19 21.99 -14.53 -11.22
CA PHE A 19 21.05 -14.22 -12.30
C PHE A 19 20.48 -15.55 -12.82
N VAL A 20 19.21 -15.78 -12.60
CA VAL A 20 18.43 -16.61 -13.50
C VAL A 20 17.67 -15.63 -14.39
N ALA A 21 18.31 -15.31 -15.49
CA ALA A 21 17.63 -14.71 -16.63
C ALA A 21 16.53 -15.66 -17.06
N CYS A 22 15.34 -15.14 -17.33
CA CYS A 22 14.50 -15.76 -18.35
C CYS A 22 15.33 -15.66 -19.63
N ASP A 23 15.86 -16.79 -20.10
CA ASP A 23 16.62 -16.86 -21.34
C ASP A 23 15.73 -16.37 -22.48
N ASP A 24 16.09 -15.22 -23.03
CA ASP A 24 15.70 -14.85 -24.39
C ASP A 24 16.51 -15.72 -25.36
N ASP A 25 16.13 -16.98 -25.49
CA ASP A 25 16.58 -17.79 -26.61
C ASP A 25 15.78 -17.38 -27.85
N ASP A 26 16.41 -16.51 -28.65
CA ASP A 26 16.10 -16.29 -30.05
C ASP A 26 16.19 -17.63 -30.81
N ASN A 27 15.11 -18.37 -30.86
CA ASN A 27 14.86 -19.37 -31.89
C ASN A 27 13.35 -19.47 -32.19
N ASN A 28 13.00 -18.77 -33.21
CA ASN A 28 11.89 -18.94 -34.14
C ASN A 28 11.10 -20.24 -33.95
N SER A 29 10.14 -20.29 -33.03
CA SER A 29 9.02 -21.23 -33.06
C SER A 29 7.85 -20.71 -32.21
N THR A 30 6.84 -20.18 -32.90
CA THR A 30 5.47 -19.96 -32.47
C THR A 30 5.23 -19.02 -31.30
N GLU A 31 5.10 -17.74 -31.60
CA GLU A 31 4.59 -16.67 -30.70
C GLU A 31 3.23 -16.96 -30.03
N THR A 32 2.54 -18.00 -30.44
CA THR A 32 1.20 -18.38 -29.93
C THR A 32 1.23 -18.99 -28.51
N GLY A 33 2.35 -19.54 -28.05
CA GLY A 33 2.44 -20.23 -26.75
C GLY A 33 2.56 -19.28 -25.56
N HIS A 34 3.34 -18.20 -25.70
CA HIS A 34 3.65 -17.29 -24.59
C HIS A 34 2.48 -16.32 -24.30
N GLU A 35 1.87 -15.75 -25.33
CA GLU A 35 0.66 -14.93 -25.15
C GLU A 35 -0.50 -15.73 -24.54
N GLY A 36 -0.68 -17.00 -24.95
CA GLY A 36 -1.70 -17.88 -24.39
C GLY A 36 -1.51 -18.15 -22.89
N ILE A 37 -0.28 -18.33 -22.43
CA ILE A 37 0.03 -18.56 -21.01
C ILE A 37 -0.21 -17.29 -20.20
N LEU A 38 0.23 -16.13 -20.67
CA LEU A 38 0.01 -14.84 -20.02
C LEU A 38 -1.47 -14.50 -19.92
N THR A 39 -2.24 -14.72 -20.99
CA THR A 39 -3.69 -14.51 -21.00
C THR A 39 -4.38 -15.43 -20.00
N GLN A 40 -4.03 -16.72 -19.98
CA GLN A 40 -4.61 -17.68 -19.04
C GLN A 40 -4.28 -17.35 -17.60
N LEU A 41 -3.04 -16.92 -17.28
CA LEU A 41 -2.65 -16.48 -15.95
C LEU A 41 -3.48 -15.25 -15.52
N ALA A 42 -3.57 -14.24 -16.37
CA ALA A 42 -4.35 -13.04 -16.11
C ALA A 42 -5.82 -13.37 -15.85
N GLU A 43 -6.44 -14.20 -16.69
CA GLU A 43 -7.82 -14.64 -16.50
C GLU A 43 -8.04 -15.34 -15.17
N GLU A 44 -7.13 -16.23 -14.75
CA GLU A 44 -7.22 -16.94 -13.48
C GLU A 44 -7.09 -16.00 -12.28
N VAL A 45 -6.12 -15.10 -12.32
CA VAL A 45 -5.89 -14.14 -11.22
C VAL A 45 -7.02 -13.12 -11.15
N ASP A 46 -7.49 -12.63 -12.29
CA ASP A 46 -8.62 -11.69 -12.34
C ASP A 46 -9.91 -12.33 -11.81
N ALA A 47 -10.20 -13.57 -12.20
CA ALA A 47 -11.35 -14.30 -11.67
C ALA A 47 -11.26 -14.48 -10.15
N THR A 48 -10.07 -14.77 -9.62
CA THR A 48 -9.83 -14.90 -8.19
C THR A 48 -9.98 -13.55 -7.48
N ALA A 49 -9.45 -12.48 -8.07
CA ALA A 49 -9.57 -11.13 -7.57
C ALA A 49 -11.05 -10.66 -7.53
N GLN A 50 -11.80 -10.90 -8.60
CA GLN A 50 -13.22 -10.56 -8.65
C GLN A 50 -14.03 -11.32 -7.60
N GLN A 51 -13.73 -12.59 -7.37
CA GLN A 51 -14.37 -13.37 -6.31
C GLN A 51 -14.10 -12.78 -4.93
N LEU A 52 -12.87 -12.32 -4.66
CA LEU A 52 -12.53 -11.63 -3.41
C LEU A 52 -13.28 -10.30 -3.29
N TRP A 53 -13.23 -9.48 -4.34
CA TRP A 53 -13.75 -8.11 -4.31
C TRP A 53 -15.29 -8.05 -4.34
N SER A 54 -15.96 -9.07 -4.84
CA SER A 54 -17.43 -9.20 -4.75
C SER A 54 -17.91 -9.62 -3.36
N SER A 55 -17.01 -10.10 -2.50
CA SER A 55 -17.33 -10.48 -1.13
C SER A 55 -17.13 -9.31 -0.16
N SER A 56 -18.01 -9.19 0.85
CA SER A 56 -17.85 -8.15 1.88
C SER A 56 -16.57 -8.37 2.69
N PRO A 57 -15.71 -7.35 2.87
CA PRO A 57 -14.55 -7.44 3.73
C PRO A 57 -14.92 -7.57 5.22
N LEU A 58 -16.15 -7.22 5.58
CA LEU A 58 -16.66 -7.26 6.97
C LEU A 58 -17.17 -8.65 7.37
N ILE A 59 -17.28 -9.58 6.41
CA ILE A 59 -17.83 -10.91 6.64
C ILE A 59 -16.78 -11.97 6.37
N VAL A 60 -16.43 -12.73 7.41
CA VAL A 60 -15.59 -13.92 7.27
C VAL A 60 -16.50 -15.14 7.05
N ASN A 61 -16.39 -15.75 5.87
CA ASN A 61 -17.09 -16.97 5.51
C ASN A 61 -16.18 -17.90 4.72
N THR A 62 -16.61 -19.14 4.51
CA THR A 62 -15.83 -20.17 3.85
C THR A 62 -15.41 -19.76 2.43
N GLY A 63 -16.30 -19.12 1.67
CA GLY A 63 -15.99 -18.68 0.29
C GLY A 63 -14.86 -17.65 0.26
N ARG A 64 -14.94 -16.62 1.12
CA ARG A 64 -13.89 -15.61 1.24
C ARG A 64 -12.57 -16.20 1.73
N THR A 65 -12.63 -17.08 2.74
CA THR A 65 -11.43 -17.78 3.25
C THR A 65 -10.77 -18.62 2.18
N THR A 66 -11.54 -19.37 1.38
CA THR A 66 -11.02 -20.17 0.27
C THR A 66 -10.32 -19.28 -0.77
N THR A 67 -10.91 -18.15 -1.13
CA THR A 67 -10.30 -17.20 -2.07
C THR A 67 -9.00 -16.61 -1.54
N LEU A 68 -8.97 -16.22 -0.26
CA LEU A 68 -7.75 -15.74 0.39
C LEU A 68 -6.65 -16.82 0.45
N THR A 69 -7.01 -18.08 0.71
CA THR A 69 -6.08 -19.21 0.68
C THR A 69 -5.50 -19.42 -0.73
N LYS A 70 -6.29 -19.22 -1.78
CA LYS A 70 -5.80 -19.30 -3.16
C LYS A 70 -4.78 -18.19 -3.45
N ILE A 71 -5.05 -16.95 -3.02
CA ILE A 71 -4.13 -15.81 -3.16
C ILE A 71 -2.85 -16.07 -2.33
N GLN A 72 -2.97 -16.62 -1.12
CA GLN A 72 -1.82 -17.04 -0.33
C GLN A 72 -0.96 -18.06 -1.10
N GLY A 73 -1.60 -19.01 -1.81
CA GLY A 73 -0.90 -19.99 -2.64
C GLY A 73 -0.14 -19.36 -3.82
N TYR A 74 -0.53 -18.18 -4.30
CA TYR A 74 0.28 -17.40 -5.25
C TYR A 74 1.52 -16.83 -4.57
N ALA A 75 1.35 -16.23 -3.38
CA ALA A 75 2.45 -15.67 -2.62
C ALA A 75 3.48 -16.73 -2.20
N ASP A 76 3.02 -17.93 -1.79
CA ASP A 76 3.88 -19.03 -1.36
C ASP A 76 4.77 -19.58 -2.49
N LYS A 77 4.39 -19.36 -3.75
CA LYS A 77 5.16 -19.77 -4.93
C LYS A 77 6.18 -18.72 -5.37
N CYS A 78 5.96 -17.46 -5.01
CA CYS A 78 6.89 -16.39 -5.33
C CYS A 78 8.11 -16.47 -4.40
N LYS A 79 9.32 -16.34 -4.97
CA LYS A 79 10.53 -16.30 -4.16
C LYS A 79 10.64 -14.95 -3.44
N ASP A 80 11.02 -14.98 -2.17
CA ASP A 80 11.11 -13.79 -1.32
C ASP A 80 12.03 -12.70 -1.92
N ASP A 81 13.20 -13.08 -2.41
CA ASP A 81 14.17 -12.17 -3.04
C ASP A 81 13.64 -11.54 -4.34
N TYR A 82 12.88 -12.31 -5.11
CA TYR A 82 12.24 -11.85 -6.33
C TYR A 82 11.16 -10.79 -6.04
N PHE A 83 10.28 -11.07 -5.08
CA PHE A 83 9.25 -10.13 -4.68
C PHE A 83 9.82 -8.86 -4.03
N ILE A 84 10.84 -8.99 -3.19
CA ILE A 84 11.54 -7.85 -2.58
C ILE A 84 12.24 -7.00 -3.65
N SER A 85 12.88 -7.61 -4.63
CA SER A 85 13.48 -6.89 -5.77
C SER A 85 12.44 -6.09 -6.53
N TYR A 86 11.29 -6.70 -6.80
CA TYR A 86 10.16 -6.00 -7.43
C TYR A 86 9.66 -4.83 -6.59
N LEU A 87 9.44 -5.01 -5.28
CA LEU A 87 8.95 -3.95 -4.39
C LEU A 87 9.89 -2.74 -4.33
N ASN A 88 11.20 -2.99 -4.33
CA ASN A 88 12.21 -1.96 -4.26
C ASN A 88 12.45 -1.22 -5.59
N GLY A 89 11.89 -1.70 -6.68
CA GLY A 89 12.00 -1.04 -7.98
C GLY A 89 13.39 -1.06 -8.60
N PHE A 90 14.26 -1.98 -8.20
CA PHE A 90 15.66 -2.01 -8.63
C PHE A 90 15.85 -2.48 -10.07
N ASP A 91 14.83 -3.05 -10.71
CA ASP A 91 15.00 -3.52 -12.05
C ASP A 91 14.01 -2.88 -13.04
N GLN A 92 14.47 -2.79 -14.29
CA GLN A 92 13.66 -2.32 -15.40
C GLN A 92 12.70 -3.41 -15.92
N ALA A 93 12.87 -4.65 -15.47
CA ALA A 93 12.04 -5.80 -15.83
C ALA A 93 10.71 -5.88 -15.08
N SER A 94 10.36 -4.85 -14.30
CA SER A 94 9.15 -4.83 -13.47
C SER A 94 7.86 -5.17 -14.23
N THR A 95 7.74 -4.71 -15.47
CA THR A 95 6.56 -5.02 -16.32
C THR A 95 6.54 -6.49 -16.72
N SER A 96 7.69 -7.12 -16.95
CA SER A 96 7.77 -8.57 -17.20
C SER A 96 7.38 -9.36 -15.97
N MET A 97 7.87 -8.96 -14.78
CA MET A 97 7.52 -9.60 -13.52
C MET A 97 6.01 -9.54 -13.25
N GLU A 98 5.38 -8.40 -13.48
CA GLU A 98 3.92 -8.24 -13.38
C GLU A 98 3.15 -9.16 -14.33
N LYS A 99 3.73 -9.53 -15.46
CA LYS A 99 3.11 -10.44 -16.44
C LYS A 99 3.34 -11.92 -16.13
N CYS A 100 4.44 -12.26 -15.45
CA CYS A 100 4.88 -13.65 -15.28
C CYS A 100 4.53 -14.25 -13.92
N ASP A 101 4.32 -13.44 -12.89
CA ASP A 101 4.12 -13.91 -11.52
C ASP A 101 2.71 -13.58 -11.00
N PRO A 102 1.92 -14.59 -10.55
CA PRO A 102 0.54 -14.38 -10.13
C PRO A 102 0.36 -13.40 -8.97
N ILE A 103 1.26 -13.40 -7.97
CA ILE A 103 1.10 -12.50 -6.83
C ILE A 103 1.50 -11.07 -7.19
N ILE A 104 2.51 -10.91 -8.07
CA ILE A 104 2.92 -9.59 -8.56
C ILE A 104 1.85 -9.00 -9.46
N TYR A 105 1.27 -9.79 -10.35
CA TYR A 105 0.12 -9.38 -11.15
C TYR A 105 -1.07 -8.96 -10.26
N PHE A 106 -1.41 -9.77 -9.25
CA PHE A 106 -2.47 -9.44 -8.29
C PHE A 106 -2.18 -8.14 -7.54
N TYR A 107 -0.93 -7.95 -7.08
CA TYR A 107 -0.49 -6.74 -6.39
C TYR A 107 -0.69 -5.49 -7.24
N ARG A 108 -0.32 -5.54 -8.53
CA ARG A 108 -0.55 -4.43 -9.47
C ARG A 108 -2.04 -4.22 -9.74
N SER A 109 -2.78 -5.28 -10.04
CA SER A 109 -4.23 -5.20 -10.32
C SER A 109 -5.02 -4.65 -9.12
N ALA A 110 -4.62 -5.02 -7.90
CA ALA A 110 -5.22 -4.48 -6.68
C ALA A 110 -4.99 -2.97 -6.55
N PHE A 111 -3.78 -2.49 -6.88
CA PHE A 111 -3.48 -1.07 -6.92
C PHE A 111 -4.30 -0.33 -7.97
N ASP A 112 -4.36 -0.86 -9.19
CA ASP A 112 -5.14 -0.26 -10.29
C ASP A 112 -6.62 -0.13 -9.93
N ARG A 113 -7.19 -1.15 -9.24
CA ARG A 113 -8.55 -1.12 -8.72
C ARG A 113 -8.76 -0.01 -7.69
N VAL A 114 -7.82 0.18 -6.76
CA VAL A 114 -7.89 1.27 -5.78
C VAL A 114 -7.84 2.62 -6.48
N MET A 115 -6.93 2.78 -7.44
CA MET A 115 -6.82 4.01 -8.23
C MET A 115 -8.08 4.31 -9.01
N ASP A 116 -8.70 3.30 -9.63
CA ASP A 116 -9.99 3.46 -10.32
C ASP A 116 -11.09 3.87 -9.33
N GLY A 117 -11.16 3.23 -8.17
CA GLY A 117 -12.08 3.60 -7.10
C GLY A 117 -11.89 5.05 -6.63
N ILE A 118 -10.66 5.49 -6.41
CA ILE A 118 -10.35 6.87 -6.00
C ILE A 118 -10.80 7.87 -7.07
N LYS A 119 -10.55 7.58 -8.35
CA LYS A 119 -10.89 8.47 -9.46
C LYS A 119 -12.40 8.55 -9.71
N ASN A 120 -13.07 7.42 -9.70
CA ASN A 120 -14.42 7.29 -10.26
C ASN A 120 -15.55 7.14 -9.22
N SER A 121 -15.25 6.75 -7.97
CA SER A 121 -16.31 6.65 -6.96
C SER A 121 -16.80 8.02 -6.52
N LYS A 122 -18.11 8.15 -6.41
CA LYS A 122 -18.76 9.25 -5.70
C LYS A 122 -18.99 8.81 -4.26
N VAL A 123 -18.63 9.67 -3.31
CA VAL A 123 -18.89 9.46 -1.89
C VAL A 123 -19.98 10.41 -1.47
N GLU A 124 -21.08 9.87 -0.97
CA GLU A 124 -22.24 10.66 -0.57
C GLU A 124 -22.09 11.20 0.86
N ASN A 125 -22.84 12.27 1.16
CA ASN A 125 -22.87 12.83 2.50
C ASN A 125 -23.23 11.76 3.54
N GLY A 126 -22.53 11.79 4.67
CA GLY A 126 -22.69 10.80 5.74
C GLY A 126 -21.97 9.48 5.50
N THR A 127 -21.15 9.36 4.44
CA THR A 127 -20.43 8.13 4.11
C THR A 127 -18.94 8.37 3.90
N ALA A 128 -18.16 7.29 3.89
CA ALA A 128 -16.75 7.26 3.52
C ALA A 128 -16.44 5.99 2.72
N ALA A 129 -15.58 6.10 1.72
CA ALA A 129 -14.99 4.96 1.03
C ALA A 129 -13.56 4.74 1.56
N ILE A 130 -13.25 3.52 1.96
CA ILE A 130 -11.96 3.14 2.55
C ILE A 130 -11.40 1.97 1.78
N TRP A 131 -10.15 2.11 1.31
CA TRP A 131 -9.39 1.05 0.67
C TRP A 131 -8.18 0.70 1.50
N LEU A 132 -8.02 -0.57 1.83
CA LEU A 132 -6.75 -1.11 2.31
C LEU A 132 -5.85 -1.32 1.09
N LEU A 133 -4.71 -0.67 1.08
CA LEU A 133 -3.73 -0.75 0.00
C LEU A 133 -2.43 -1.32 0.54
N TYR A 134 -2.17 -2.56 0.23
CA TYR A 134 -0.98 -3.32 0.60
C TYR A 134 -0.43 -3.03 2.01
N ASN A 135 -0.23 -4.08 2.79
CA ASN A 135 0.30 -4.06 4.14
C ASN A 135 -0.53 -3.16 5.09
N MET A 136 0.01 -2.03 5.54
CA MET A 136 -0.61 -1.15 6.54
C MET A 136 -1.31 0.08 5.95
N GLY A 137 -1.27 0.24 4.62
CA GLY A 137 -1.71 1.46 3.95
C GLY A 137 -3.22 1.58 3.80
N TYR A 138 -3.77 2.76 4.09
CA TYR A 138 -5.17 3.09 3.83
C TYR A 138 -5.30 4.34 2.97
N VAL A 139 -6.27 4.31 2.06
CA VAL A 139 -6.77 5.50 1.37
C VAL A 139 -8.22 5.69 1.77
N VAL A 140 -8.56 6.90 2.19
CA VAL A 140 -9.91 7.27 2.67
C VAL A 140 -10.42 8.44 1.85
N LYS A 141 -11.54 8.24 1.17
CA LYS A 141 -12.25 9.26 0.41
C LYS A 141 -13.58 9.59 1.07
N THR A 142 -13.84 10.87 1.25
CA THR A 142 -15.03 11.41 1.89
C THR A 142 -15.58 12.54 1.06
N PRO A 143 -16.80 13.05 1.33
CA PRO A 143 -17.28 14.29 0.71
C PRO A 143 -16.40 15.52 0.98
N SER A 144 -15.61 15.48 2.06
CA SER A 144 -14.67 16.56 2.44
C SER A 144 -13.34 16.52 1.69
N GLY A 145 -12.99 15.40 1.07
CA GLY A 145 -11.74 15.19 0.37
C GLY A 145 -11.21 13.76 0.51
N CYS A 146 -9.95 13.56 0.12
CA CYS A 146 -9.29 12.25 0.11
C CYS A 146 -7.94 12.34 0.81
N PHE A 147 -7.62 11.36 1.65
CA PHE A 147 -6.33 11.29 2.32
C PHE A 147 -5.78 9.85 2.36
N ALA A 148 -4.50 9.73 2.63
CA ALA A 148 -3.85 8.43 2.76
C ALA A 148 -3.06 8.34 4.07
N ILE A 149 -2.91 7.11 4.58
CA ILE A 149 -2.14 6.79 5.78
C ILE A 149 -1.26 5.59 5.49
N ASP A 150 0.02 5.66 5.85
CA ASP A 150 1.00 4.57 5.84
C ASP A 150 1.12 3.83 4.51
N ILE A 151 1.21 4.57 3.42
CA ILE A 151 1.32 3.98 2.09
C ILE A 151 2.76 3.55 1.79
N SER A 152 2.96 2.25 1.74
CA SER A 152 4.20 1.59 1.34
C SER A 152 3.94 0.71 0.11
N HIS A 153 3.81 1.32 -1.05
CA HIS A 153 3.50 0.62 -2.30
C HIS A 153 4.46 1.07 -3.40
N ARG A 154 4.87 0.14 -4.28
CA ARG A 154 5.77 0.45 -5.41
C ARG A 154 5.26 1.62 -6.27
N TRP A 155 3.96 1.66 -6.52
CA TRP A 155 3.31 2.68 -7.36
C TRP A 155 2.70 3.82 -6.54
N ALA A 156 3.06 3.93 -5.26
CA ALA A 156 2.46 4.88 -4.32
C ALA A 156 2.44 6.33 -4.82
N LYS A 157 3.46 6.76 -5.54
CA LYS A 157 3.56 8.13 -6.05
C LYS A 157 2.40 8.52 -6.97
N GLU A 158 1.75 7.53 -7.61
CA GLU A 158 0.58 7.78 -8.46
C GLU A 158 -0.64 8.29 -7.69
N LEU A 159 -0.66 8.12 -6.36
CA LEU A 159 -1.71 8.64 -5.48
C LEU A 159 -1.62 10.14 -5.26
N ALA A 160 -0.43 10.74 -5.35
CA ALA A 160 -0.19 12.13 -4.95
C ALA A 160 -1.15 13.15 -5.57
N PRO A 161 -1.55 13.08 -6.86
CA PRO A 161 -2.52 14.00 -7.44
C PRO A 161 -3.92 13.91 -6.81
N TYR A 162 -4.30 12.74 -6.28
CA TYR A 162 -5.67 12.40 -5.88
C TYR A 162 -5.93 12.46 -4.38
N ILE A 163 -4.90 12.64 -3.57
CA ILE A 163 -5.02 12.79 -2.11
C ILE A 163 -4.70 14.23 -1.70
N ASP A 164 -5.37 14.75 -0.69
CA ASP A 164 -5.19 16.11 -0.19
C ASP A 164 -4.03 16.18 0.81
N PHE A 165 -3.83 15.12 1.59
CA PHE A 165 -2.70 14.99 2.51
C PHE A 165 -2.34 13.52 2.75
N LEU A 166 -1.13 13.31 3.25
CA LEU A 166 -0.59 12.01 3.64
C LEU A 166 -0.25 12.03 5.14
N CYS A 167 -0.64 10.99 5.86
CA CYS A 167 -0.18 10.72 7.21
C CYS A 167 0.79 9.54 7.21
N VAL A 168 1.89 9.65 7.96
CA VAL A 168 2.83 8.55 8.18
C VAL A 168 3.04 8.38 9.67
N THR A 169 2.63 7.23 10.19
CA THR A 169 2.64 6.97 11.64
C THR A 169 4.05 6.90 12.19
N HIS A 170 4.98 6.26 11.48
CA HIS A 170 6.37 6.16 11.91
C HIS A 170 7.32 5.73 10.77
N LYS A 171 8.62 5.78 11.07
CA LYS A 171 9.68 5.54 10.09
C LYS A 171 10.08 4.06 9.99
N HIS A 172 9.14 3.15 9.77
CA HIS A 172 9.46 1.80 9.28
C HIS A 172 9.12 1.72 7.80
N SER A 173 9.92 0.96 7.04
CA SER A 173 9.86 0.94 5.57
C SER A 173 8.52 0.45 5.01
N ASP A 174 7.76 -0.27 5.79
CA ASP A 174 6.42 -0.77 5.46
C ASP A 174 5.30 0.25 5.73
N HIS A 175 5.62 1.45 6.21
CA HIS A 175 4.67 2.53 6.49
C HIS A 175 4.80 3.74 5.55
N TYR A 176 5.83 3.83 4.72
CA TYR A 176 6.02 4.99 3.85
C TYR A 176 6.66 4.66 2.51
N SER A 177 6.44 5.55 1.56
CA SER A 177 7.14 5.61 0.27
C SER A 177 7.79 6.98 0.13
N ASN A 178 9.11 7.01 -0.03
CA ASN A 178 9.84 8.26 -0.28
C ASN A 178 9.36 8.95 -1.55
N ASP A 179 9.05 8.18 -2.60
CA ASP A 179 8.57 8.72 -3.87
C ASP A 179 7.21 9.40 -3.74
N LEU A 180 6.31 8.83 -2.90
CA LEU A 180 5.03 9.46 -2.60
C LEU A 180 5.24 10.75 -1.78
N ILE A 181 6.07 10.69 -0.73
CA ILE A 181 6.36 11.87 0.10
C ILE A 181 6.93 13.00 -0.76
N GLN A 182 7.89 12.69 -1.64
CA GLN A 182 8.48 13.70 -2.54
C GLN A 182 7.42 14.23 -3.51
N ALA A 183 6.60 13.39 -4.12
CA ALA A 183 5.54 13.82 -5.01
C ALA A 183 4.48 14.69 -4.31
N MET A 184 4.18 14.43 -3.03
CA MET A 184 3.32 15.31 -2.23
C MET A 184 3.95 16.69 -2.02
N PHE A 185 5.25 16.74 -1.69
CA PHE A 185 5.97 18.01 -1.55
C PHE A 185 6.04 18.80 -2.85
N ASP A 186 6.30 18.12 -3.97
CA ASP A 186 6.34 18.75 -5.30
C ASP A 186 4.99 19.38 -5.69
N LEU A 187 3.89 18.82 -5.19
CA LEU A 187 2.52 19.33 -5.35
C LEU A 187 2.11 20.35 -4.26
N GLY A 188 2.99 20.65 -3.30
CA GLY A 188 2.68 21.53 -2.18
C GLY A 188 1.65 20.96 -1.21
N LYS A 189 1.46 19.66 -1.18
CA LYS A 189 0.47 18.97 -0.33
C LYS A 189 1.06 18.52 1.01
N PRO A 190 0.28 18.59 2.11
CA PRO A 190 0.77 18.25 3.43
C PRO A 190 1.16 16.79 3.60
N VAL A 191 2.26 16.54 4.31
CA VAL A 191 2.66 15.23 4.81
C VAL A 191 2.85 15.32 6.31
N LEU A 192 1.98 14.68 7.07
CA LEU A 192 2.02 14.68 8.53
C LEU A 192 2.86 13.49 9.01
N SER A 193 3.91 13.77 9.80
CA SER A 193 4.80 12.75 10.36
C SER A 193 5.64 13.32 11.48
N ASN A 194 6.13 12.47 12.39
CA ASN A 194 7.03 12.87 13.49
C ASN A 194 8.52 12.78 13.12
N TYR A 195 8.88 12.22 11.98
CA TYR A 195 10.28 11.97 11.60
C TYR A 195 10.81 12.83 10.45
N LEU A 196 9.97 13.60 9.79
CA LEU A 196 10.43 14.56 8.79
C LEU A 196 11.36 15.58 9.47
N LYS A 197 12.59 15.69 8.98
CA LYS A 197 13.68 16.38 9.68
C LYS A 197 13.57 17.90 9.65
N ASP A 198 12.83 18.48 8.74
CA ASP A 198 12.67 19.92 8.65
C ASP A 198 11.76 20.40 9.79
N THR A 199 12.38 21.02 10.80
CA THR A 199 11.67 21.57 11.94
C THR A 199 10.84 22.80 11.61
N THR A 200 11.05 23.39 10.44
CA THR A 200 10.28 24.54 9.93
C THR A 200 9.04 24.09 9.18
N TYR A 201 8.98 22.82 8.78
CA TYR A 201 7.82 22.27 8.08
C TYR A 201 6.61 22.20 9.03
N PRO A 202 5.49 22.86 8.70
CA PRO A 202 4.39 23.08 9.63
C PRO A 202 3.67 21.80 10.07
N TYR A 203 3.81 20.74 9.29
CA TYR A 203 3.16 19.44 9.52
C TYR A 203 4.06 18.39 10.18
N THR A 204 5.28 18.75 10.56
CA THR A 204 6.14 17.87 11.36
C THR A 204 5.66 17.87 12.81
N ALA A 205 4.99 16.79 13.21
CA ALA A 205 4.47 16.61 14.55
C ALA A 205 5.52 15.96 15.45
N LYS A 206 6.03 16.67 16.44
CA LYS A 206 6.94 16.16 17.49
C LYS A 206 6.30 16.11 18.88
N GLY A 207 4.98 16.09 18.94
CA GLY A 207 4.18 16.07 20.15
C GLY A 207 2.70 16.09 19.78
N ASP A 208 1.86 16.20 20.78
CA ASP A 208 0.44 16.36 20.58
C ASP A 208 0.15 17.68 19.88
N LYS A 209 -0.55 17.64 18.77
CA LYS A 209 -0.85 18.82 17.97
C LYS A 209 -2.16 18.67 17.21
N ASP A 210 -2.81 19.82 17.01
CA ASP A 210 -4.00 19.93 16.17
C ASP A 210 -3.64 20.58 14.83
N TYR A 211 -4.24 20.04 13.76
CA TYR A 211 -4.10 20.57 12.40
C TYR A 211 -5.48 20.70 11.75
N GLU A 212 -5.59 21.68 10.84
CA GLU A 212 -6.74 21.81 9.96
C GLU A 212 -6.26 21.80 8.51
N ILE A 213 -6.81 20.88 7.71
CA ILE A 213 -6.53 20.77 6.28
C ILE A 213 -7.87 20.70 5.54
N GLY A 214 -8.24 21.76 4.84
CA GLY A 214 -9.58 21.88 4.26
C GLY A 214 -10.65 21.75 5.35
N LYS A 215 -11.53 20.77 5.23
CA LYS A 215 -12.58 20.45 6.22
C LYS A 215 -12.14 19.43 7.28
N PHE A 216 -10.93 18.90 7.16
CA PHE A 216 -10.41 17.89 8.08
C PHE A 216 -9.83 18.55 9.34
N LYS A 217 -10.19 18.00 10.51
CA LYS A 217 -9.58 18.37 11.79
C LYS A 217 -8.79 17.15 12.29
N ILE A 218 -7.49 17.30 12.40
CA ILE A 218 -6.56 16.20 12.69
C ILE A 218 -5.92 16.48 14.04
N LYS A 219 -6.01 15.50 14.93
CA LYS A 219 -5.29 15.49 16.20
C LYS A 219 -4.21 14.42 16.13
N THR A 220 -3.03 14.75 16.65
CA THR A 220 -1.93 13.81 16.78
C THR A 220 -1.62 13.55 18.24
N CYS A 221 -1.18 12.33 18.53
CA CYS A 221 -0.61 11.92 19.78
C CYS A 221 0.65 11.11 19.50
N ILE A 222 1.73 11.38 20.22
CA ILE A 222 2.98 10.63 20.07
C ILE A 222 3.04 9.54 21.13
N THR A 223 3.38 8.33 20.71
CA THR A 223 3.48 7.17 21.61
C THR A 223 4.71 6.32 21.29
N ASP A 224 4.99 5.38 22.18
CA ASP A 224 6.07 4.43 22.01
C ASP A 224 5.66 3.31 21.03
N HIS A 225 6.65 2.71 20.40
CA HIS A 225 6.47 1.51 19.59
C HIS A 225 6.97 0.32 20.40
N ASN A 226 6.21 -0.71 20.57
CA ASN A 226 6.46 -2.05 21.18
C ASN A 226 7.77 -2.32 21.93
N ASN A 227 8.73 -1.41 21.93
CA ASN A 227 10.07 -1.57 22.47
C ASN A 227 10.47 -0.28 23.19
N ALA A 228 10.96 -0.40 24.43
CA ALA A 228 11.45 0.72 25.20
C ALA A 228 12.56 1.55 24.51
N GLY A 229 13.26 0.95 23.51
CA GLY A 229 14.22 1.66 22.68
C GLY A 229 13.63 2.57 21.61
N LEU A 230 12.31 2.50 21.38
CA LEU A 230 11.59 3.29 20.38
C LEU A 230 10.54 4.21 21.03
N SER A 231 10.96 4.93 22.06
CA SER A 231 10.14 5.91 22.74
C SER A 231 9.80 7.09 21.84
N ASN A 232 8.57 7.58 21.93
CA ASN A 232 8.04 8.68 21.10
C ASN A 232 8.21 8.45 19.58
N PHE A 233 8.08 7.20 19.16
CA PHE A 233 8.39 6.80 17.78
C PHE A 233 7.18 6.83 16.86
N VAL A 234 5.98 6.60 17.39
CA VAL A 234 4.74 6.49 16.61
C VAL A 234 3.86 7.72 16.78
N THR A 235 3.32 8.21 15.70
CA THR A 235 2.24 9.21 15.69
C THR A 235 0.91 8.51 15.50
N VAL A 236 0.02 8.63 16.47
CA VAL A 236 -1.39 8.24 16.32
C VAL A 236 -2.16 9.42 15.74
N PHE A 237 -2.95 9.18 14.73
CA PHE A 237 -3.80 10.18 14.09
C PHE A 237 -5.26 9.96 14.46
N SER A 238 -5.97 11.03 14.82
CA SER A 238 -7.42 11.09 14.91
C SER A 238 -7.91 12.14 13.90
N ILE A 239 -8.58 11.70 12.83
CA ILE A 239 -8.95 12.52 11.69
C ILE A 239 -10.48 12.65 11.66
N ASN A 240 -11.00 13.79 12.06
CA ASN A 240 -12.41 14.13 11.87
C ASN A 240 -12.61 14.61 10.43
N CYS A 241 -13.47 13.92 9.69
CA CYS A 241 -13.68 14.13 8.26
C CYS A 241 -14.74 15.21 7.93
N GLY A 242 -15.14 15.99 8.92
CA GLY A 242 -16.06 17.13 8.75
C GLY A 242 -17.54 16.76 8.72
N GLU A 243 -18.38 17.79 8.74
CA GLU A 243 -19.84 17.67 8.87
C GLU A 243 -20.50 16.94 7.70
N ASP A 244 -20.02 17.14 6.47
CA ASP A 244 -20.54 16.47 5.28
C ASP A 244 -20.37 14.94 5.34
N THR A 245 -19.44 14.45 6.19
CA THR A 245 -19.20 13.02 6.45
C THR A 245 -19.91 12.56 7.72
N GLY A 246 -20.79 13.37 8.31
CA GLY A 246 -21.44 13.08 9.59
C GLY A 246 -20.46 13.06 10.78
N ASN A 247 -19.38 13.85 10.68
CA ASN A 247 -18.29 13.87 11.65
C ASN A 247 -17.64 12.49 11.89
N PHE A 248 -17.61 11.65 10.86
CA PHE A 248 -16.88 10.39 10.91
C PHE A 248 -15.41 10.64 11.30
N VAL A 249 -14.90 9.88 12.27
CA VAL A 249 -13.53 9.97 12.75
C VAL A 249 -12.79 8.70 12.36
N PHE A 250 -11.74 8.86 11.57
CA PHE A 250 -10.80 7.79 11.29
C PHE A 250 -9.66 7.87 12.31
N MET A 251 -9.38 6.76 12.99
CA MET A 251 -8.26 6.65 13.90
C MET A 251 -7.32 5.56 13.40
N GLN A 252 -6.05 5.91 13.26
CA GLN A 252 -4.99 4.98 12.97
C GLN A 252 -4.12 4.84 14.20
N ASP A 253 -4.09 3.63 14.75
CA ASP A 253 -3.13 3.13 15.71
C ASP A 253 -2.11 2.24 14.97
N ARG A 254 -1.03 1.86 15.63
CA ARG A 254 0.03 1.03 15.08
C ARG A 254 -0.41 -0.41 14.79
#